data_a56ca13afd2ebc51bd50a8fe7a7a062a
#
_entry.id   a56ca13afd2ebc51bd50a8fe7a7a062a
#
_cell.length_a   1.000
_cell.length_b   1.000
_cell.length_c   1.000
_cell.angle_alpha   90.00
_cell.angle_beta   90.00
_cell.angle_gamma   90.00
#
_symmetry.space_group_name_H-M   'P 1'
#
loop_
_entity.id
_entity.type
_entity.pdbx_description
1 polymer ?
#
loop_
_entity_poly.entity_id
_entity_poly.type
_entity_poly.pdbx_seq_one_letter_code
_entity_poly.pdbx_strand_id
1 'polypeptide(L)'
;TKTKYYIELPIPQEINDSNSVTWGEDRMNAIEIATLSVAQRAMQDGVGDIAGAAVQMLNEGVSVPGLTPDSQAALRAAISGKAINALGSQVSPQSVVARSTGQILNNNLELLFSGVNLRSFPFSFTFSPRNPKESDVVKNIIRSLKMSMAAKAGEFNGSAQGIFLKSPDLFQLDYLKDGKNHPFLNRFKLCALTGISVNYTNAGTYASYNDGTPVNIRMNVTFKEINPIYHEDYLQATSGAGVGF
;
A
#
# COMPACT_ATOMS: atom_id res chain seq x y z
N THR A 1 25.48 7.32 -0.55
CA THR A 1 24.80 7.52 0.75
C THR A 1 25.77 7.14 1.85
N LYS A 2 25.98 7.98 2.86
CA LYS A 2 26.95 7.72 3.93
C LYS A 2 26.23 7.07 5.12
N THR A 3 26.67 5.88 5.52
CA THR A 3 26.16 5.19 6.71
C THR A 3 26.48 6.01 7.95
N LYS A 4 25.47 6.28 8.79
CA LYS A 4 25.62 7.04 10.03
C LYS A 4 25.85 6.15 11.24
N TYR A 5 25.11 5.06 11.32
CA TYR A 5 25.12 4.12 12.44
C TYR A 5 25.11 2.69 11.89
N TYR A 6 25.74 1.82 12.65
CA TYR A 6 25.65 0.37 12.50
C TYR A 6 25.18 -0.20 13.83
N ILE A 7 24.09 -0.96 13.79
CA ILE A 7 23.48 -1.59 14.97
C ILE A 7 23.37 -3.07 14.66
N GLU A 8 24.00 -3.90 15.43
CA GLU A 8 23.89 -5.34 15.37
C GLU A 8 23.00 -5.83 16.51
N LEU A 9 21.98 -6.61 16.18
CA LEU A 9 21.03 -7.19 17.09
C LEU A 9 21.02 -8.70 16.92
N PRO A 10 20.68 -9.47 17.96
CA PRO A 10 20.47 -10.90 17.80
C PRO A 10 19.34 -11.14 16.79
N ILE A 11 19.37 -12.27 16.10
CA ILE A 11 18.26 -12.68 15.23
C ILE A 11 16.97 -12.67 16.06
N PRO A 12 15.88 -12.02 15.58
CA PRO A 12 14.62 -11.95 16.31
C PRO A 12 14.02 -13.34 16.50
N GLN A 13 13.22 -13.51 17.56
CA GLN A 13 12.57 -14.78 17.87
C GLN A 13 11.60 -15.23 16.80
N GLU A 14 11.03 -14.28 16.07
CA GLU A 14 10.07 -14.52 15.01
C GLU A 14 10.50 -13.75 13.75
N ILE A 15 10.61 -14.46 12.64
CA ILE A 15 10.94 -13.91 11.34
C ILE A 15 9.78 -14.23 10.41
N ASN A 16 9.07 -13.20 9.98
CA ASN A 16 7.98 -13.32 9.03
C ASN A 16 8.37 -12.61 7.72
N ASP A 17 8.26 -13.33 6.63
CA ASP A 17 8.33 -12.77 5.28
C ASP A 17 6.96 -12.87 4.62
N SER A 18 6.40 -11.74 4.22
CA SER A 18 5.09 -11.69 3.60
C SER A 18 5.11 -10.80 2.36
N ASN A 19 4.81 -11.41 1.23
CA ASN A 19 4.61 -10.72 -0.03
C ASN A 19 3.12 -10.68 -0.34
N SER A 20 2.62 -9.54 -0.77
CA SER A 20 1.23 -9.39 -1.16
C SER A 20 1.08 -8.51 -2.38
N VAL A 21 0.07 -8.83 -3.16
CA VAL A 21 -0.37 -8.04 -4.30
C VAL A 21 -1.86 -7.77 -4.14
N THR A 22 -2.31 -6.64 -4.64
CA THR A 22 -3.71 -6.28 -4.59
C THR A 22 -4.39 -6.66 -5.89
N TRP A 23 -5.43 -7.47 -5.78
CA TRP A 23 -6.36 -7.77 -6.85
C TRP A 23 -7.69 -7.12 -6.49
N GLY A 24 -8.21 -6.30 -7.38
CA GLY A 24 -9.53 -5.70 -7.24
C GLY A 24 -10.57 -6.54 -7.94
N GLU A 25 -11.76 -6.63 -7.34
CA GLU A 25 -12.94 -7.14 -8.03
C GLU A 25 -13.50 -5.99 -8.86
N ASP A 26 -13.38 -6.08 -10.17
CA ASP A 26 -14.05 -5.13 -11.06
C ASP A 26 -15.38 -5.71 -11.53
N ARG A 27 -16.41 -4.90 -11.42
CA ARG A 27 -17.78 -5.23 -11.84
C ARG A 27 -18.14 -4.37 -13.04
N MET A 28 -17.51 -4.64 -14.17
CA MET A 28 -17.92 -3.99 -15.39
C MET A 28 -19.19 -4.67 -15.93
N ASN A 29 -20.28 -3.94 -15.94
CA ASN A 29 -21.49 -4.40 -16.62
C ASN A 29 -21.50 -3.94 -18.09
N ALA A 30 -22.25 -4.65 -18.92
CA ALA A 30 -22.34 -4.35 -20.36
C ALA A 30 -22.75 -2.88 -20.65
N ILE A 31 -23.46 -2.24 -19.73
CA ILE A 31 -23.87 -0.83 -19.82
C ILE A 31 -22.67 0.11 -19.62
N GLU A 32 -21.77 -0.20 -18.69
CA GLU A 32 -20.58 0.60 -18.46
C GLU A 32 -19.60 0.52 -19.62
N ILE A 33 -19.42 -0.67 -20.19
CA ILE A 33 -18.61 -0.88 -21.40
C ILE A 33 -19.18 -0.09 -22.57
N ALA A 34 -20.51 -0.11 -22.77
CA ALA A 34 -21.17 0.63 -23.86
C ALA A 34 -21.05 2.15 -23.64
N THR A 35 -21.18 2.65 -22.40
CA THR A 35 -21.03 4.09 -22.12
C THR A 35 -19.57 4.54 -22.27
N LEU A 36 -18.59 3.72 -21.93
CA LEU A 36 -17.17 4.00 -22.12
C LEU A 36 -16.83 4.10 -23.63
N SER A 37 -17.37 3.19 -24.46
CA SER A 37 -17.14 3.20 -25.91
C SER A 37 -17.74 4.45 -26.59
N VAL A 38 -18.89 4.93 -26.11
CA VAL A 38 -19.50 6.18 -26.56
C VAL A 38 -18.66 7.40 -26.14
N ALA A 39 -18.18 7.40 -24.91
CA ALA A 39 -17.32 8.47 -24.41
C ALA A 39 -15.99 8.56 -25.17
N GLN A 40 -15.38 7.42 -25.50
CA GLN A 40 -14.15 7.38 -26.30
C GLN A 40 -14.34 7.92 -27.73
N ARG A 41 -15.45 7.60 -28.37
CA ARG A 41 -15.78 8.15 -29.69
C ARG A 41 -16.03 9.66 -29.64
N ALA A 42 -16.79 10.14 -28.65
CA ALA A 42 -17.01 11.56 -28.45
C ALA A 42 -15.72 12.36 -28.25
N MET A 43 -14.76 11.78 -27.54
CA MET A 43 -13.43 12.39 -27.38
C MET A 43 -12.62 12.42 -28.69
N GLN A 44 -12.73 11.38 -29.53
CA GLN A 44 -12.03 11.34 -30.83
C GLN A 44 -12.63 12.35 -31.83
N ASP A 45 -13.96 12.57 -31.80
CA ASP A 45 -14.65 13.49 -32.66
C ASP A 45 -14.64 14.97 -32.17
N GLY A 46 -13.95 15.23 -31.04
CA GLY A 46 -13.77 16.60 -30.49
C GLY A 46 -15.07 17.21 -29.92
N VAL A 47 -16.06 16.40 -29.60
CA VAL A 47 -17.35 16.82 -29.03
C VAL A 47 -17.16 16.97 -27.50
N GLY A 48 -17.17 18.18 -27.01
CA GLY A 48 -16.98 18.50 -25.58
C GLY A 48 -18.16 18.09 -24.67
N ASP A 49 -19.31 17.76 -25.24
CA ASP A 49 -20.51 17.34 -24.50
C ASP A 49 -20.82 15.85 -24.76
N ILE A 50 -20.26 15.01 -23.89
CA ILE A 50 -20.41 13.55 -23.90
C ILE A 50 -21.87 13.14 -23.68
N ALA A 51 -22.66 13.90 -22.92
CA ALA A 51 -24.05 13.62 -22.65
C ALA A 51 -24.91 13.93 -23.88
N GLY A 52 -24.66 15.05 -24.56
CA GLY A 52 -25.31 15.41 -25.82
C GLY A 52 -24.99 14.43 -26.94
N ALA A 53 -23.74 14.02 -27.09
CA ALA A 53 -23.33 13.01 -28.08
C ALA A 53 -23.97 11.63 -27.83
N ALA A 54 -24.11 11.21 -26.60
CA ALA A 54 -24.77 9.95 -26.23
C ALA A 54 -26.26 9.98 -26.57
N VAL A 55 -26.94 11.10 -26.32
CA VAL A 55 -28.37 11.30 -26.67
C VAL A 55 -28.58 11.35 -28.19
N GLN A 56 -27.68 11.99 -28.92
CA GLN A 56 -27.74 12.12 -30.38
C GLN A 56 -27.54 10.76 -31.06
N MET A 57 -26.57 9.95 -30.63
CA MET A 57 -26.35 8.59 -31.11
C MET A 57 -27.55 7.66 -30.86
N LEU A 58 -28.26 7.85 -29.76
CA LEU A 58 -29.48 7.09 -29.44
C LEU A 58 -30.66 7.48 -30.31
N ASN A 59 -30.79 8.75 -30.69
CA ASN A 59 -31.83 9.25 -31.57
C ASN A 59 -31.59 8.85 -33.04
N GLU A 60 -30.35 8.74 -33.46
CA GLU A 60 -29.96 8.34 -34.83
C GLU A 60 -30.05 6.83 -35.07
N GLY A 61 -30.51 6.04 -34.09
CA GLY A 61 -30.77 4.60 -34.26
C GLY A 61 -29.51 3.74 -34.44
N VAL A 62 -28.35 4.20 -33.96
CA VAL A 62 -27.12 3.43 -34.04
C VAL A 62 -27.26 2.11 -33.25
N SER A 63 -27.29 1.02 -34.00
CA SER A 63 -27.27 -0.32 -33.43
C SER A 63 -25.84 -0.69 -33.01
N VAL A 64 -25.65 -1.02 -31.75
CA VAL A 64 -24.37 -1.55 -31.29
C VAL A 64 -24.27 -3.01 -31.76
N PRO A 65 -23.26 -3.37 -32.58
CA PRO A 65 -23.15 -4.73 -33.09
C PRO A 65 -23.05 -5.74 -31.92
N GLY A 66 -23.87 -6.79 -31.95
CA GLY A 66 -23.89 -7.86 -30.93
C GLY A 66 -24.95 -7.69 -29.85
N LEU A 67 -25.72 -6.61 -29.81
CA LEU A 67 -26.82 -6.42 -28.87
C LEU A 67 -28.17 -6.80 -29.51
N THR A 68 -28.98 -7.58 -28.78
CA THR A 68 -30.36 -7.87 -29.17
C THR A 68 -31.22 -6.63 -29.02
N PRO A 69 -32.40 -6.54 -29.72
CA PRO A 69 -33.32 -5.40 -29.60
C PRO A 69 -33.72 -5.06 -28.16
N ASP A 70 -33.91 -6.09 -27.31
CA ASP A 70 -34.24 -5.90 -25.90
C ASP A 70 -33.07 -5.32 -25.11
N SER A 71 -31.84 -5.74 -25.41
CA SER A 71 -30.62 -5.17 -24.80
C SER A 71 -30.39 -3.72 -25.22
N GLN A 72 -30.79 -3.34 -26.46
CA GLN A 72 -30.73 -1.95 -26.92
C GLN A 72 -31.77 -1.07 -26.20
N ALA A 73 -32.98 -1.60 -25.94
CA ALA A 73 -34.00 -0.90 -25.17
C ALA A 73 -33.54 -0.69 -23.69
N ALA A 74 -32.89 -1.69 -23.09
CA ALA A 74 -32.31 -1.59 -21.77
C ALA A 74 -31.16 -0.57 -21.72
N LEU A 75 -30.33 -0.49 -22.76
CA LEU A 75 -29.25 0.49 -22.86
C LEU A 75 -29.79 1.92 -22.97
N ARG A 76 -30.86 2.12 -23.79
CA ARG A 76 -31.56 3.42 -23.90
C ARG A 76 -32.15 3.85 -22.55
N ALA A 77 -32.80 2.94 -21.81
CA ALA A 77 -33.34 3.20 -20.50
C ALA A 77 -32.22 3.55 -19.47
N ALA A 78 -31.08 2.91 -19.57
CA ALA A 78 -29.92 3.17 -18.67
C ALA A 78 -29.29 4.54 -18.95
N ILE A 79 -29.17 4.95 -20.20
CA ILE A 79 -28.60 6.26 -20.57
C ILE A 79 -29.58 7.38 -20.18
N SER A 80 -30.89 7.20 -20.38
CA SER A 80 -31.90 8.15 -19.89
C SER A 80 -31.88 8.25 -18.35
N GLY A 81 -31.63 7.16 -17.63
CA GLY A 81 -31.42 7.14 -16.17
C GLY A 81 -30.19 7.94 -15.74
N LYS A 82 -29.09 7.88 -16.50
CA LYS A 82 -27.89 8.72 -16.21
C LYS A 82 -28.13 10.20 -16.49
N ALA A 83 -28.93 10.53 -17.54
CA ALA A 83 -29.33 11.91 -17.78
C ALA A 83 -30.22 12.45 -16.66
N ILE A 84 -31.09 11.62 -16.07
CA ILE A 84 -31.90 11.97 -14.91
C ILE A 84 -31.05 12.17 -13.67
N ASN A 85 -29.97 11.38 -13.49
CA ASN A 85 -29.03 11.56 -12.38
C ASN A 85 -28.22 12.86 -12.48
N ALA A 86 -27.91 13.29 -13.69
CA ALA A 86 -27.29 14.61 -13.94
C ALA A 86 -28.22 15.78 -13.55
N LEU A 87 -29.52 15.52 -13.46
CA LEU A 87 -30.54 16.48 -12.98
C LEU A 87 -30.81 16.37 -11.46
N GLY A 88 -30.01 15.63 -10.70
CA GLY A 88 -30.01 15.61 -9.23
C GLY A 88 -30.78 14.46 -8.57
N SER A 89 -31.26 13.46 -9.30
CA SER A 89 -31.88 12.29 -8.68
C SER A 89 -30.94 11.07 -8.64
N GLN A 90 -30.83 10.43 -7.48
CA GLN A 90 -29.96 9.26 -7.26
C GLN A 90 -30.64 7.95 -7.71
N VAL A 91 -30.79 7.75 -9.01
CA VAL A 91 -31.36 6.50 -9.56
C VAL A 91 -30.25 5.73 -10.26
N SER A 92 -29.91 4.52 -9.80
CA SER A 92 -28.93 3.70 -10.50
C SER A 92 -29.48 3.14 -11.81
N PRO A 93 -28.71 3.07 -12.91
CA PRO A 93 -29.12 2.49 -14.16
C PRO A 93 -29.66 1.06 -14.02
N GLN A 94 -29.10 0.29 -13.10
CA GLN A 94 -29.51 -1.08 -12.77
C GLN A 94 -30.92 -1.13 -12.19
N SER A 95 -31.30 -0.15 -11.36
CA SER A 95 -32.65 -0.09 -10.77
C SER A 95 -33.72 0.26 -11.79
N VAL A 96 -33.36 1.02 -12.82
CA VAL A 96 -34.29 1.34 -13.94
C VAL A 96 -34.54 0.11 -14.79
N VAL A 97 -33.50 -0.62 -15.16
CA VAL A 97 -33.61 -1.87 -15.93
C VAL A 97 -34.40 -2.92 -15.16
N ALA A 98 -34.09 -3.12 -13.86
CA ALA A 98 -34.79 -4.09 -13.02
C ALA A 98 -36.30 -3.78 -12.88
N ARG A 99 -36.69 -2.51 -12.80
CA ARG A 99 -38.08 -2.09 -12.68
C ARG A 99 -38.85 -2.20 -14.03
N SER A 100 -38.18 -1.99 -15.15
CA SER A 100 -38.83 -2.03 -16.47
C SER A 100 -38.95 -3.43 -17.08
N THR A 101 -37.94 -4.30 -16.81
CA THR A 101 -37.86 -5.62 -17.43
C THR A 101 -38.01 -6.78 -16.46
N GLY A 102 -37.95 -6.52 -15.15
CA GLY A 102 -37.93 -7.57 -14.12
C GLY A 102 -36.65 -8.40 -14.12
N GLN A 103 -35.61 -8.02 -14.86
CA GLN A 103 -34.34 -8.72 -14.97
C GLN A 103 -33.22 -7.92 -14.38
N ILE A 104 -32.31 -8.59 -13.68
CA ILE A 104 -31.08 -7.99 -13.15
C ILE A 104 -29.96 -8.32 -14.10
N LEU A 105 -29.16 -7.33 -14.48
CA LEU A 105 -27.94 -7.59 -15.25
C LEU A 105 -26.99 -8.51 -14.47
N ASN A 106 -26.53 -9.56 -15.15
CA ASN A 106 -25.45 -10.38 -14.63
C ASN A 106 -24.14 -9.60 -14.77
N ASN A 107 -23.57 -9.21 -13.65
CA ASN A 107 -22.25 -8.58 -13.62
C ASN A 107 -21.20 -9.68 -13.76
N ASN A 108 -20.45 -9.69 -14.85
CA ASN A 108 -19.22 -10.48 -14.90
C ASN A 108 -18.28 -9.94 -13.84
N LEU A 109 -17.99 -10.78 -12.84
CA LEU A 109 -17.04 -10.50 -11.79
C LEU A 109 -15.67 -10.98 -12.28
N GLU A 110 -14.77 -10.06 -12.53
CA GLU A 110 -13.40 -10.36 -12.91
C GLU A 110 -12.43 -9.84 -11.86
N LEU A 111 -11.41 -10.65 -11.58
CA LEU A 111 -10.35 -10.29 -10.67
C LEU A 111 -9.24 -9.59 -11.45
N LEU A 112 -9.12 -8.28 -11.30
CA LEU A 112 -8.12 -7.47 -11.99
C LEU A 112 -6.95 -7.13 -11.07
N PHE A 113 -5.74 -7.24 -11.61
CA PHE A 113 -4.54 -6.82 -10.90
C PHE A 113 -4.54 -5.30 -10.68
N SER A 114 -4.54 -4.87 -9.41
CA SER A 114 -4.60 -3.47 -9.02
C SER A 114 -3.24 -2.89 -8.65
N GLY A 115 -2.29 -3.74 -8.25
CA GLY A 115 -0.94 -3.27 -7.93
C GLY A 115 -0.17 -4.17 -6.96
N VAL A 116 1.07 -3.75 -6.69
CA VAL A 116 1.97 -4.40 -5.73
C VAL A 116 1.98 -3.64 -4.41
N ASN A 117 2.06 -4.37 -3.31
CA ASN A 117 2.15 -3.79 -1.99
C ASN A 117 3.60 -3.72 -1.52
N LEU A 118 3.89 -2.72 -0.69
CA LEU A 118 5.18 -2.62 -0.03
C LEU A 118 5.25 -3.60 1.15
N ARG A 119 6.33 -4.36 1.24
CA ARG A 119 6.54 -5.31 2.34
C ARG A 119 6.76 -4.58 3.66
N SER A 120 6.26 -5.18 4.73
CA SER A 120 6.42 -4.68 6.10
C SER A 120 6.97 -5.77 7.00
N PHE A 121 7.96 -5.42 7.82
CA PHE A 121 8.70 -6.36 8.66
C PHE A 121 8.60 -5.92 10.12
N PRO A 122 7.74 -6.56 10.91
CA PRO A 122 7.70 -6.38 12.35
C PRO A 122 8.77 -7.25 13.00
N PHE A 123 9.60 -6.65 13.87
CA PHE A 123 10.57 -7.37 14.69
C PHE A 123 10.35 -7.08 16.16
N SER A 124 10.55 -8.09 16.99
CA SER A 124 10.48 -7.99 18.44
C SER A 124 11.80 -8.43 19.06
N PHE A 125 12.37 -7.58 19.89
CA PHE A 125 13.61 -7.82 20.62
C PHE A 125 13.37 -7.68 22.12
N THR A 126 13.90 -8.62 22.89
CA THR A 126 13.86 -8.55 24.36
C THR A 126 15.27 -8.39 24.89
N PHE A 127 15.46 -7.37 25.70
CA PHE A 127 16.73 -7.04 26.32
C PHE A 127 16.63 -7.19 27.83
N SER A 128 17.64 -7.83 28.42
CA SER A 128 17.78 -7.99 29.87
C SER A 128 19.23 -7.62 30.24
N PRO A 129 19.56 -6.32 30.33
CA PRO A 129 20.91 -5.86 30.62
C PRO A 129 21.33 -6.34 32.02
N ARG A 130 22.54 -6.88 32.16
CA ARG A 130 23.10 -7.45 33.40
C ARG A 130 24.07 -6.52 34.09
N ASN A 131 24.50 -5.48 33.41
CA ASN A 131 25.47 -4.52 33.94
C ASN A 131 25.22 -3.12 33.34
N PRO A 132 25.74 -2.04 33.92
CA PRO A 132 25.53 -0.68 33.44
C PRO A 132 25.99 -0.44 32.01
N LYS A 133 27.03 -1.10 31.53
CA LYS A 133 27.52 -0.97 30.15
C LYS A 133 26.50 -1.53 29.14
N GLU A 134 25.94 -2.70 29.42
CA GLU A 134 24.86 -3.27 28.59
C GLU A 134 23.61 -2.37 28.59
N SER A 135 23.28 -1.79 29.75
CA SER A 135 22.18 -0.83 29.88
C SER A 135 22.36 0.39 28.96
N ASP A 136 23.58 0.97 28.98
CA ASP A 136 23.88 2.13 28.12
C ASP A 136 23.82 1.75 26.62
N VAL A 137 24.27 0.55 26.27
CA VAL A 137 24.15 0.06 24.88
C VAL A 137 22.68 -0.04 24.46
N VAL A 138 21.80 -0.68 25.25
CA VAL A 138 20.37 -0.80 24.98
C VAL A 138 19.72 0.58 24.87
N LYS A 139 20.03 1.49 25.78
CA LYS A 139 19.57 2.88 25.77
C LYS A 139 19.97 3.61 24.49
N ASN A 140 21.22 3.45 24.07
CA ASN A 140 21.74 4.07 22.85
C ASN A 140 21.08 3.48 21.58
N ILE A 141 20.83 2.16 21.52
CA ILE A 141 20.12 1.51 20.43
C ILE A 141 18.72 2.12 20.29
N ILE A 142 17.94 2.12 21.38
CA ILE A 142 16.56 2.67 21.37
C ILE A 142 16.57 4.14 20.97
N ARG A 143 17.50 4.93 21.53
CA ARG A 143 17.63 6.36 21.22
C ARG A 143 17.99 6.60 19.75
N SER A 144 18.93 5.85 19.20
CA SER A 144 19.38 5.99 17.82
C SER A 144 18.26 5.66 16.83
N LEU A 145 17.50 4.58 17.09
CA LEU A 145 16.36 4.21 16.26
C LEU A 145 15.26 5.28 16.29
N LYS A 146 14.89 5.77 17.49
CA LYS A 146 13.90 6.85 17.64
C LYS A 146 14.35 8.14 16.95
N MET A 147 15.62 8.50 17.08
CA MET A 147 16.19 9.71 16.47
C MET A 147 16.21 9.61 14.94
N SER A 148 16.57 8.45 14.40
CA SER A 148 16.61 8.22 12.95
C SER A 148 15.20 8.14 12.32
N MET A 149 14.20 7.70 13.08
CA MET A 149 12.80 7.69 12.66
C MET A 149 12.16 9.08 12.68
N ALA A 150 12.68 10.00 13.49
CA ALA A 150 12.09 11.33 13.62
C ALA A 150 12.37 12.19 12.38
N ALA A 151 11.33 12.88 11.89
CA ALA A 151 11.50 13.88 10.87
C ALA A 151 12.35 15.05 11.38
N LYS A 152 13.21 15.58 10.53
CA LYS A 152 14.05 16.73 10.87
C LYS A 152 13.32 18.02 10.47
N ALA A 153 13.37 19.04 11.32
CA ALA A 153 12.91 20.38 10.95
C ALA A 153 13.76 20.88 9.78
N GLY A 154 13.10 21.30 8.71
CA GLY A 154 13.73 21.92 7.55
C GLY A 154 13.91 23.41 7.75
N GLU A 155 14.99 23.97 7.21
CA GLU A 155 15.18 25.41 7.06
C GLU A 155 14.91 25.78 5.62
N PHE A 156 14.15 26.86 5.41
CA PHE A 156 13.99 27.49 4.11
C PHE A 156 14.55 28.91 4.21
N ASN A 157 15.62 29.20 3.46
CA ASN A 157 16.31 30.48 3.45
C ASN A 157 16.65 31.06 4.84
N GLY A 158 17.03 30.21 5.79
CA GLY A 158 17.52 30.64 7.10
C GLY A 158 16.49 31.17 8.10
N SER A 159 15.21 31.30 7.74
CA SER A 159 14.23 32.01 8.57
C SER A 159 12.96 31.26 8.95
N ALA A 160 12.70 30.06 8.41
CA ALA A 160 11.44 29.34 8.64
C ALA A 160 11.68 27.96 9.26
N GLN A 161 12.11 27.93 10.52
CA GLN A 161 12.16 26.68 11.28
C GLN A 161 10.75 26.13 11.49
N GLY A 162 10.53 24.88 11.06
CA GLY A 162 9.30 24.14 11.35
C GLY A 162 8.21 24.15 10.28
N ILE A 163 8.30 24.99 9.24
CA ILE A 163 7.33 24.98 8.13
C ILE A 163 7.59 23.78 7.20
N PHE A 164 8.85 23.41 7.01
CA PHE A 164 9.23 22.26 6.18
C PHE A 164 9.84 21.15 7.03
N LEU A 165 9.52 19.90 6.69
CA LEU A 165 10.11 18.73 7.28
C LEU A 165 11.02 18.05 6.26
N LYS A 166 12.20 17.64 6.70
CA LYS A 166 13.08 16.76 5.94
C LYS A 166 12.75 15.30 6.28
N SER A 167 12.82 14.45 5.28
CA SER A 167 12.59 13.00 5.43
C SER A 167 13.47 12.41 6.54
N PRO A 168 12.94 11.44 7.32
CA PRO A 168 13.71 10.62 8.23
C PRO A 168 14.85 9.87 7.53
N ASP A 169 15.73 9.31 8.34
CA ASP A 169 16.80 8.45 7.81
C ASP A 169 16.21 7.10 7.34
N LEU A 170 16.83 6.52 6.30
CA LEU A 170 16.49 5.20 5.79
C LEU A 170 17.42 4.14 6.38
N PHE A 171 16.94 2.91 6.42
CA PHE A 171 17.61 1.76 7.02
C PHE A 171 17.89 0.71 5.94
N GLN A 172 19.14 0.22 5.94
CA GLN A 172 19.50 -1.03 5.29
C GLN A 172 19.44 -2.13 6.35
N LEU A 173 18.70 -3.18 6.06
CA LEU A 173 18.56 -4.35 6.94
C LEU A 173 19.26 -5.53 6.26
N ASP A 174 19.98 -6.33 7.05
CA ASP A 174 20.60 -7.54 6.56
C ASP A 174 20.56 -8.61 7.66
N TYR A 175 20.17 -9.83 7.29
CA TYR A 175 20.36 -11.00 8.14
C TYR A 175 21.79 -11.51 7.96
N LEU A 176 22.52 -11.58 9.06
CA LEU A 176 23.91 -12.03 9.04
C LEU A 176 24.06 -13.41 9.69
N LYS A 177 24.91 -14.23 9.10
CA LYS A 177 25.45 -15.46 9.65
C LYS A 177 26.97 -15.44 9.50
N ASP A 178 27.68 -15.50 10.60
CA ASP A 178 29.15 -15.47 10.62
C ASP A 178 29.74 -14.25 9.87
N GLY A 179 29.11 -13.08 10.02
CA GLY A 179 29.53 -11.84 9.39
C GLY A 179 29.24 -11.74 7.87
N LYS A 180 28.53 -12.71 7.31
CA LYS A 180 28.07 -12.72 5.90
C LYS A 180 26.56 -12.74 5.83
N ASN A 181 26.01 -12.32 4.71
CA ASN A 181 24.58 -12.40 4.47
C ASN A 181 24.06 -13.84 4.66
N HIS A 182 22.92 -13.95 5.33
CA HIS A 182 22.32 -15.25 5.62
C HIS A 182 21.96 -15.96 4.28
N PRO A 183 22.36 -17.24 4.11
CA PRO A 183 22.22 -17.91 2.80
C PRO A 183 20.78 -18.31 2.43
N PHE A 184 19.86 -18.33 3.39
CA PHE A 184 18.49 -18.80 3.18
C PHE A 184 17.44 -17.71 3.32
N LEU A 185 17.62 -16.75 4.25
CA LEU A 185 16.62 -15.73 4.53
C LEU A 185 16.53 -14.68 3.41
N ASN A 186 15.38 -14.05 3.32
CA ASN A 186 15.11 -12.97 2.37
C ASN A 186 16.04 -11.77 2.58
N ARG A 187 16.25 -11.02 1.52
CA ARG A 187 16.92 -9.71 1.54
C ARG A 187 15.92 -8.59 1.65
N PHE A 188 16.40 -7.42 1.99
CA PHE A 188 15.60 -6.22 2.13
C PHE A 188 16.07 -5.16 1.16
N LYS A 189 15.12 -4.45 0.57
CA LYS A 189 15.38 -3.15 -0.05
C LYS A 189 15.54 -2.09 1.06
N LEU A 190 15.84 -0.86 0.68
CA LEU A 190 15.87 0.23 1.66
C LEU A 190 14.53 0.36 2.36
N CYS A 191 14.58 0.47 3.69
CA CYS A 191 13.42 0.53 4.55
C CYS A 191 13.30 1.86 5.28
N ALA A 192 12.07 2.26 5.55
CA ALA A 192 11.73 3.27 6.54
C ALA A 192 11.31 2.59 7.84
N LEU A 193 11.73 3.11 8.99
CA LEU A 193 11.20 2.70 10.29
C LEU A 193 9.86 3.41 10.51
N THR A 194 8.76 2.67 10.41
CA THR A 194 7.40 3.22 10.49
C THR A 194 6.82 3.18 11.90
N GLY A 195 7.36 2.32 12.77
CA GLY A 195 6.90 2.22 14.14
C GLY A 195 7.98 1.70 15.07
N ILE A 196 8.04 2.25 16.29
CA ILE A 196 8.84 1.75 17.40
C ILE A 196 8.03 1.84 18.69
N SER A 197 7.93 0.74 19.40
CA SER A 197 7.29 0.65 20.70
C SER A 197 8.23 -0.01 21.69
N VAL A 198 8.36 0.57 22.87
CA VAL A 198 9.26 0.04 23.93
C VAL A 198 8.44 -0.18 25.20
N ASN A 199 8.42 -1.41 25.67
CA ASN A 199 7.77 -1.80 26.90
C ASN A 199 8.86 -2.08 27.98
N TYR A 200 8.81 -1.31 29.05
CA TYR A 200 9.73 -1.42 30.21
C TYR A 200 9.18 -2.29 31.34
N THR A 201 7.97 -2.83 31.18
CA THR A 201 7.28 -3.69 32.15
C THR A 201 6.98 -5.08 31.59
N ASN A 202 7.79 -5.55 30.64
CA ASN A 202 7.55 -6.79 29.93
C ASN A 202 7.56 -8.04 30.86
N ALA A 203 8.17 -7.95 32.03
CA ALA A 203 8.16 -9.02 33.04
C ALA A 203 6.89 -9.03 33.95
N GLY A 204 5.89 -8.24 33.62
CA GLY A 204 4.62 -8.14 34.38
C GLY A 204 4.54 -6.93 35.30
N THR A 205 5.59 -6.60 36.03
CA THR A 205 5.70 -5.41 36.87
C THR A 205 6.97 -4.64 36.55
N TYR A 206 6.98 -3.34 36.86
CA TYR A 206 8.20 -2.55 36.74
C TYR A 206 9.19 -2.97 37.79
N ALA A 207 10.33 -3.46 37.36
CA ALA A 207 11.46 -3.76 38.20
C ALA A 207 12.71 -3.08 37.61
N SER A 208 13.49 -2.44 38.44
CA SER A 208 14.73 -1.77 38.03
C SER A 208 15.87 -2.12 38.95
N TYR A 209 17.07 -2.01 38.40
CA TYR A 209 18.30 -2.03 39.18
C TYR A 209 18.48 -0.73 40.02
N ASN A 210 19.47 -0.68 40.89
CA ASN A 210 19.73 0.50 41.73
C ASN A 210 20.03 1.78 40.93
N ASP A 211 20.50 1.64 39.69
CA ASP A 211 20.76 2.73 38.75
C ASP A 211 19.52 3.19 37.97
N GLY A 212 18.35 2.61 38.27
CA GLY A 212 17.10 2.90 37.58
C GLY A 212 16.90 2.19 36.25
N THR A 213 17.82 1.35 35.81
CA THR A 213 17.70 0.56 34.57
C THR A 213 16.61 -0.50 34.70
N PRO A 214 15.62 -0.58 33.79
CA PRO A 214 14.65 -1.66 33.80
C PRO A 214 15.30 -3.02 33.56
N VAL A 215 14.87 -4.02 34.33
CA VAL A 215 15.44 -5.39 34.29
C VAL A 215 15.10 -6.09 32.95
N ASN A 216 13.93 -5.81 32.40
CA ASN A 216 13.49 -6.43 31.15
C ASN A 216 12.80 -5.38 30.26
N ILE A 217 13.28 -5.26 29.04
CA ILE A 217 12.81 -4.28 28.06
C ILE A 217 12.45 -5.03 26.78
N ARG A 218 11.23 -4.88 26.33
CA ARG A 218 10.81 -5.36 24.99
C ARG A 218 10.70 -4.18 24.04
N MET A 219 11.40 -4.29 22.92
CA MET A 219 11.35 -3.32 21.82
C MET A 219 10.72 -3.98 20.60
N ASN A 220 9.62 -3.42 20.12
CA ASN A 220 9.00 -3.79 18.86
C ASN A 220 9.28 -2.69 17.84
N VAL A 221 9.75 -3.07 16.67
CA VAL A 221 10.05 -2.16 15.56
C VAL A 221 9.38 -2.68 14.30
N THR A 222 8.86 -1.78 13.50
CA THR A 222 8.24 -2.11 12.21
C THR A 222 8.94 -1.33 11.11
N PHE A 223 9.58 -2.06 10.22
CA PHE A 223 10.19 -1.51 9.02
C PHE A 223 9.27 -1.73 7.83
N LYS A 224 9.27 -0.79 6.90
CA LYS A 224 8.53 -0.89 5.64
C LYS A 224 9.45 -0.51 4.50
N GLU A 225 9.52 -1.33 3.47
CA GLU A 225 10.28 -1.01 2.26
C GLU A 225 9.68 0.21 1.56
N ILE A 226 10.55 1.03 0.97
CA ILE A 226 10.13 2.22 0.24
C ILE A 226 9.88 1.94 -1.25
N ASN A 227 10.37 0.81 -1.75
CA ASN A 227 10.19 0.36 -3.13
C ASN A 227 9.59 -1.04 -3.13
N PRO A 228 8.63 -1.32 -4.01
CA PRO A 228 8.08 -2.67 -4.16
C PRO A 228 9.10 -3.61 -4.79
N ILE A 229 8.88 -4.91 -4.62
CA ILE A 229 9.64 -5.96 -5.30
C ILE A 229 8.89 -6.35 -6.57
N TYR A 230 9.65 -6.48 -7.64
CA TYR A 230 9.18 -6.92 -8.95
C TYR A 230 9.77 -8.29 -9.30
N HIS A 231 9.22 -8.93 -10.31
CA HIS A 231 9.70 -10.20 -10.84
C HIS A 231 11.19 -10.14 -11.25
N GLU A 232 11.59 -9.02 -11.82
CA GLU A 232 12.96 -8.76 -12.27
C GLU A 232 13.97 -8.76 -11.12
N ASP A 233 13.57 -8.36 -9.94
CA ASP A 233 14.43 -8.39 -8.75
C ASP A 233 14.83 -9.84 -8.40
N TYR A 234 13.90 -10.80 -8.54
CA TYR A 234 14.17 -12.22 -8.33
C TYR A 234 15.05 -12.82 -9.43
N LEU A 235 14.92 -12.36 -10.68
CA LEU A 235 15.74 -12.83 -11.79
C LEU A 235 17.19 -12.31 -11.70
N GLN A 236 17.39 -11.11 -11.16
CA GLN A 236 18.72 -10.51 -10.97
C GLN A 236 19.43 -11.06 -9.74
N ALA A 237 18.71 -11.73 -8.85
CA ALA A 237 19.29 -12.36 -7.68
C ALA A 237 20.26 -13.47 -8.12
N THR A 238 21.54 -13.29 -7.80
CA THR A 238 22.59 -14.27 -8.10
C THR A 238 22.35 -15.56 -7.30
N SER A 239 22.82 -16.68 -7.81
CA SER A 239 22.79 -17.98 -7.12
C SER A 239 23.29 -17.82 -5.66
N GLY A 240 22.45 -18.16 -4.69
CA GLY A 240 22.71 -17.98 -3.26
C GLY A 240 21.90 -16.87 -2.57
N ALA A 241 20.90 -16.31 -3.25
CA ALA A 241 20.04 -15.26 -2.72
C ALA A 241 18.98 -15.74 -1.72
N GLY A 242 18.97 -16.98 -1.29
CA GLY A 242 17.98 -17.53 -0.36
C GLY A 242 16.58 -17.63 -0.98
N VAL A 243 15.54 -17.46 -0.16
CA VAL A 243 14.13 -17.47 -0.59
C VAL A 243 13.66 -16.11 -1.12
N GLY A 244 14.48 -15.07 -0.98
CA GLY A 244 14.21 -13.72 -1.47
C GLY A 244 14.97 -13.38 -2.76
N PHE A 245 15.03 -12.08 -3.06
CA PHE A 245 15.78 -11.56 -4.21
C PHE A 245 17.23 -11.24 -3.84
#